data_ed91ece9aaf3bba5cad403aad7259aff
#
_entry.id   ed91ece9aaf3bba5cad403aad7259aff
#
_cell.length_a   1.000
_cell.length_b   1.000
_cell.length_c   1.000
_cell.angle_alpha   90.00
_cell.angle_beta   90.00
_cell.angle_gamma   90.00
#
_symmetry.space_group_name_H-M   'P 1'
#
loop_
_entity.id
_entity.type
_entity.pdbx_description
1 polymer ?
#
loop_
_entity_poly.entity_id
_entity_poly.type
_entity_poly.pdbx_seq_one_letter_code
_entity_poly.pdbx_strand_id
1 'polypeptide(L)'
;MKRFKQILFIASALLGGSLFTACSDDNDTPVFPEKEEVTYDMSGFARGADVSWLTEMESSGYKFYTAEEKEQECMSLLRDLGMNAIRLRVWVNPENDTDDVRGWCNKGDVLLKAWRAHNLGYRIMIDFHYSDRWADPSQQAKPQAWADYSVEQLKQAIADHTKDVLSALKEKGIDVEWVQVGNETHQGMLFPTG
;
A
#
# COMPACT_ATOMS: atom_id res chain seq x y z
N MET A 1 -60.27 13.17 32.46
CA MET A 1 -59.98 11.84 31.90
C MET A 1 -59.87 11.95 30.38
N LYS A 2 -58.67 12.02 29.83
CA LYS A 2 -58.48 12.02 28.37
C LYS A 2 -57.64 10.76 28.02
N ARG A 3 -58.24 9.90 27.20
CA ARG A 3 -57.61 8.65 26.72
C ARG A 3 -56.66 9.00 25.56
N PHE A 4 -55.39 8.66 25.71
CA PHE A 4 -54.43 8.65 24.62
C PHE A 4 -54.53 7.31 23.87
N LYS A 5 -54.75 7.36 22.56
CA LYS A 5 -54.68 6.21 21.65
C LYS A 5 -53.20 6.05 21.24
N GLN A 6 -52.61 4.92 21.57
CA GLN A 6 -51.32 4.50 21.02
C GLN A 6 -51.55 3.96 19.62
N ILE A 7 -50.83 4.53 18.66
CA ILE A 7 -50.72 4.03 17.29
C ILE A 7 -49.45 3.18 17.25
N LEU A 8 -49.63 1.87 17.04
CA LEU A 8 -48.55 0.90 16.87
C LEU A 8 -48.12 0.90 15.42
N PHE A 9 -46.92 1.38 15.13
CA PHE A 9 -46.26 1.20 13.83
C PHE A 9 -45.49 -0.11 13.86
N ILE A 10 -45.91 -1.08 13.07
CA ILE A 10 -45.21 -2.31 12.80
C ILE A 10 -44.23 -2.01 11.64
N ALA A 11 -42.95 -1.88 11.93
CA ALA A 11 -41.93 -1.86 10.92
C ALA A 11 -41.46 -3.30 10.63
N SER A 12 -41.81 -3.81 9.46
CA SER A 12 -41.36 -5.10 8.99
C SER A 12 -39.88 -4.94 8.53
N ALA A 13 -38.93 -5.42 9.34
CA ALA A 13 -37.55 -5.55 8.94
C ALA A 13 -37.39 -6.83 8.10
N LEU A 14 -37.17 -6.68 6.82
CA LEU A 14 -36.69 -7.74 5.94
C LEU A 14 -35.21 -7.99 6.24
N LEU A 15 -34.89 -9.03 7.00
CA LEU A 15 -33.55 -9.57 7.13
C LEU A 15 -33.22 -10.33 5.84
N GLY A 16 -32.49 -9.67 4.94
CA GLY A 16 -31.75 -10.33 3.87
C GLY A 16 -30.45 -10.92 4.45
N GLY A 17 -30.48 -12.16 4.90
CA GLY A 17 -29.28 -12.90 5.29
C GLY A 17 -28.49 -13.31 4.07
N SER A 18 -27.37 -12.63 3.78
CA SER A 18 -26.37 -13.12 2.83
C SER A 18 -25.50 -14.14 3.56
N LEU A 19 -25.70 -15.40 3.23
CA LEU A 19 -24.81 -16.51 3.61
C LEU A 19 -23.49 -16.35 2.87
N PHE A 20 -22.47 -15.89 3.54
CA PHE A 20 -21.09 -15.99 3.05
C PHE A 20 -20.64 -17.43 3.23
N THR A 21 -20.59 -18.19 2.14
CA THR A 21 -19.88 -19.45 2.08
C THR A 21 -18.39 -19.13 2.00
N ALA A 22 -17.69 -19.35 3.10
CA ALA A 22 -16.21 -19.32 3.10
C ALA A 22 -15.72 -20.58 2.37
N CYS A 23 -15.26 -20.43 1.12
CA CYS A 23 -14.37 -21.40 0.51
C CYS A 23 -12.96 -21.02 0.88
N SER A 24 -12.31 -21.89 1.66
CA SER A 24 -10.87 -21.84 1.91
C SER A 24 -10.16 -22.32 0.65
N ASP A 25 -9.66 -21.38 -0.16
CA ASP A 25 -8.61 -21.64 -1.12
C ASP A 25 -7.39 -20.80 -0.68
N ASP A 26 -6.30 -21.51 -0.41
CA ASP A 26 -5.00 -20.98 0.02
C ASP A 26 -4.31 -20.19 -1.10
N ASN A 27 -4.86 -19.05 -1.44
CA ASN A 27 -4.22 -18.03 -2.26
C ASN A 27 -4.31 -16.70 -1.52
N ASP A 28 -3.21 -16.30 -0.88
CA ASP A 28 -2.99 -15.02 -0.18
C ASP A 28 -3.04 -13.79 -1.11
N THR A 29 -3.91 -13.80 -2.11
CA THR A 29 -4.14 -12.62 -2.95
C THR A 29 -5.19 -11.75 -2.26
N PRO A 30 -4.88 -10.49 -1.89
CA PRO A 30 -5.86 -9.59 -1.31
C PRO A 30 -7.09 -9.47 -2.22
N VAL A 31 -8.30 -9.67 -1.65
CA VAL A 31 -9.55 -9.44 -2.39
C VAL A 31 -9.78 -7.94 -2.45
N PHE A 32 -9.64 -7.35 -3.65
CA PHE A 32 -9.90 -5.95 -3.89
C PHE A 32 -11.40 -5.76 -4.19
N PRO A 33 -12.10 -4.82 -3.50
CA PRO A 33 -13.48 -4.49 -3.85
C PRO A 33 -13.57 -3.91 -5.27
N GLU A 34 -14.76 -4.01 -5.85
CA GLU A 34 -15.04 -3.51 -7.20
C GLU A 34 -14.80 -1.97 -7.26
N LYS A 35 -14.19 -1.52 -8.34
CA LYS A 35 -13.67 -0.16 -8.50
C LYS A 35 -14.82 0.86 -8.65
N GLU A 36 -14.95 1.81 -7.73
CA GLU A 36 -15.68 3.05 -8.01
C GLU A 36 -14.79 3.97 -8.86
N GLU A 37 -15.27 4.41 -10.02
CA GLU A 37 -14.56 5.40 -10.85
C GLU A 37 -14.63 6.77 -10.18
N VAL A 38 -13.60 7.11 -9.43
CA VAL A 38 -13.40 8.44 -8.87
C VAL A 38 -12.42 9.19 -9.75
N THR A 39 -12.88 10.22 -10.46
CA THR A 39 -12.01 11.07 -11.28
C THR A 39 -11.61 12.31 -10.51
N TYR A 40 -10.31 12.48 -10.28
CA TYR A 40 -9.71 13.70 -9.74
C TYR A 40 -8.80 14.32 -10.77
N ASP A 41 -8.75 15.66 -10.86
CA ASP A 41 -7.72 16.34 -11.62
C ASP A 41 -6.39 16.29 -10.83
N MET A 42 -5.58 15.30 -11.15
CA MET A 42 -4.25 15.08 -10.55
C MET A 42 -3.12 15.58 -11.49
N SER A 43 -3.44 16.43 -12.47
CA SER A 43 -2.48 16.99 -13.42
C SER A 43 -1.51 18.00 -12.77
N GLY A 44 -0.53 18.43 -13.55
CA GLY A 44 0.38 19.48 -13.16
C GLY A 44 1.58 19.03 -12.34
N PHE A 45 2.13 19.95 -11.53
CA PHE A 45 3.30 19.68 -10.69
C PHE A 45 3.01 18.60 -9.64
N ALA A 46 3.90 17.60 -9.52
CA ALA A 46 3.74 16.54 -8.53
C ALA A 46 3.97 17.09 -7.10
N ARG A 47 2.89 17.17 -6.32
CA ARG A 47 2.90 17.45 -4.88
C ARG A 47 2.66 16.14 -4.18
N GLY A 48 3.72 15.50 -3.70
CA GLY A 48 3.65 14.14 -3.19
C GLY A 48 4.03 14.01 -1.73
N ALA A 49 3.62 12.86 -1.17
CA ALA A 49 4.06 12.40 0.14
C ALA A 49 4.50 10.93 0.05
N ASP A 50 5.53 10.57 0.83
CA ASP A 50 5.86 9.17 1.10
C ASP A 50 5.00 8.69 2.26
N VAL A 51 4.17 7.69 1.99
CA VAL A 51 3.27 7.08 2.98
C VAL A 51 3.56 5.59 3.17
N SER A 52 4.80 5.20 2.95
CA SER A 52 5.21 3.79 2.98
C SER A 52 4.94 3.10 4.31
N TRP A 53 4.95 3.82 5.42
CA TRP A 53 4.64 3.29 6.77
C TRP A 53 3.16 3.33 7.15
N LEU A 54 2.29 3.75 6.26
CA LEU A 54 0.89 4.01 6.61
C LEU A 54 0.19 2.79 7.19
N THR A 55 0.32 1.63 6.57
CA THR A 55 -0.31 0.37 7.03
C THR A 55 0.20 -0.08 8.40
N GLU A 56 1.48 0.11 8.69
CA GLU A 56 2.09 -0.15 9.99
C GLU A 56 1.56 0.82 11.06
N MET A 57 1.47 2.11 10.74
CA MET A 57 0.90 3.11 11.64
C MET A 57 -0.56 2.80 11.97
N GLU A 58 -1.38 2.51 10.95
CA GLU A 58 -2.78 2.16 11.12
C GLU A 58 -2.96 0.88 11.97
N SER A 59 -2.13 -0.14 11.74
CA SER A 59 -2.10 -1.38 12.54
C SER A 59 -1.74 -1.10 14.00
N SER A 60 -0.91 -0.10 14.25
CA SER A 60 -0.54 0.38 15.58
C SER A 60 -1.57 1.33 16.20
N GLY A 61 -2.71 1.53 15.54
CA GLY A 61 -3.81 2.36 16.06
C GLY A 61 -3.66 3.86 15.84
N TYR A 62 -2.67 4.31 15.05
CA TYR A 62 -2.56 5.71 14.68
C TYR A 62 -3.73 6.15 13.80
N LYS A 63 -4.23 7.36 14.07
CA LYS A 63 -5.33 7.98 13.35
C LYS A 63 -4.93 9.37 12.89
N PHE A 64 -5.55 9.80 11.81
CA PHE A 64 -5.29 11.10 11.20
C PHE A 64 -6.53 11.98 11.31
N TYR A 65 -6.34 13.29 11.45
CA TYR A 65 -7.41 14.23 11.72
C TYR A 65 -7.27 15.47 10.86
N THR A 66 -8.41 16.03 10.45
CA THR A 66 -8.48 17.37 9.83
C THR A 66 -8.15 18.46 10.86
N ALA A 67 -8.01 19.69 10.38
CA ALA A 67 -7.82 20.86 11.26
C ALA A 67 -8.99 21.08 12.23
N GLU A 68 -10.19 20.57 11.89
CA GLU A 68 -11.40 20.60 12.70
C GLU A 68 -11.53 19.37 13.61
N GLU A 69 -10.43 18.64 13.84
CA GLU A 69 -10.37 17.45 14.71
C GLU A 69 -11.27 16.28 14.26
N LYS A 70 -11.66 16.24 12.98
CA LYS A 70 -12.44 15.14 12.41
C LYS A 70 -11.49 14.04 11.93
N GLU A 71 -11.69 12.80 12.39
CA GLU A 71 -10.94 11.63 11.90
C GLU A 71 -11.18 11.43 10.42
N GLN A 72 -10.09 11.21 9.67
CA GLN A 72 -10.12 10.97 8.23
C GLN A 72 -9.00 10.00 7.83
N GLU A 73 -9.24 9.20 6.81
CA GLU A 73 -8.24 8.33 6.21
C GLU A 73 -7.07 9.15 5.65
N CYS A 74 -5.83 8.71 5.90
CA CYS A 74 -4.62 9.50 5.64
C CYS A 74 -4.51 9.97 4.19
N MET A 75 -4.65 9.06 3.21
CA MET A 75 -4.50 9.45 1.81
C MET A 75 -5.64 10.36 1.34
N SER A 76 -6.87 10.17 1.83
CA SER A 76 -7.97 11.09 1.57
C SER A 76 -7.69 12.48 2.15
N LEU A 77 -7.16 12.55 3.37
CA LEU A 77 -6.77 13.80 4.01
C LEU A 77 -5.68 14.52 3.20
N LEU A 78 -4.63 13.81 2.78
CA LEU A 78 -3.55 14.37 1.97
C LEU A 78 -4.06 14.90 0.61
N ARG A 79 -5.00 14.18 -0.02
CA ARG A 79 -5.65 14.65 -1.26
C ARG A 79 -6.42 15.95 -1.02
N ASP A 80 -7.21 16.01 0.04
CA ASP A 80 -8.00 17.20 0.37
C ASP A 80 -7.10 18.41 0.71
N LEU A 81 -5.87 18.16 1.18
CA LEU A 81 -4.81 19.15 1.35
C LEU A 81 -4.07 19.49 0.05
N GLY A 82 -4.46 18.91 -1.10
CA GLY A 82 -3.93 19.23 -2.41
C GLY A 82 -2.74 18.39 -2.87
N MET A 83 -2.44 17.28 -2.20
CA MET A 83 -1.48 16.29 -2.69
C MET A 83 -2.06 15.55 -3.90
N ASN A 84 -1.22 15.24 -4.89
CA ASN A 84 -1.60 14.55 -6.12
C ASN A 84 -0.67 13.40 -6.49
N ALA A 85 0.31 13.08 -5.65
CA ALA A 85 1.25 12.00 -5.85
C ALA A 85 1.56 11.27 -4.54
N ILE A 86 1.74 9.95 -4.61
CA ILE A 86 2.13 9.10 -3.48
C ILE A 86 3.39 8.33 -3.86
N ARG A 87 4.38 8.33 -2.96
CA ARG A 87 5.57 7.48 -3.04
C ARG A 87 5.43 6.31 -2.10
N LEU A 88 5.72 5.11 -2.60
CA LEU A 88 5.69 3.85 -1.85
C LEU A 88 7.02 3.11 -2.05
N ARG A 89 7.75 2.89 -0.96
CA ARG A 89 8.93 2.02 -1.01
C ARG A 89 8.51 0.55 -0.98
N VAL A 90 9.32 -0.28 -1.61
CA VAL A 90 9.18 -1.73 -1.58
C VAL A 90 10.47 -2.39 -1.15
N TRP A 91 10.35 -3.34 -0.22
CA TRP A 91 11.40 -4.24 0.23
C TRP A 91 11.20 -5.63 -0.39
N VAL A 92 12.26 -6.45 -0.37
CA VAL A 92 12.22 -7.78 -0.99
C VAL A 92 11.49 -8.78 -0.08
N ASN A 93 12.06 -9.09 1.08
CA ASN A 93 11.46 -9.95 2.10
C ASN A 93 11.65 -9.29 3.47
N PRO A 94 10.88 -8.27 3.82
CA PRO A 94 11.06 -7.57 5.08
C PRO A 94 10.80 -8.49 6.27
N GLU A 95 11.71 -8.46 7.25
CA GLU A 95 11.48 -9.04 8.54
C GLU A 95 10.60 -8.10 9.36
N ASN A 96 9.52 -8.61 9.91
CA ASN A 96 8.68 -7.89 10.86
C ASN A 96 8.95 -8.42 12.26
N ASP A 97 9.15 -7.51 13.20
CA ASP A 97 9.25 -7.81 14.64
C ASP A 97 7.89 -8.20 15.24
N THR A 98 6.87 -8.30 14.42
CA THR A 98 5.52 -8.67 14.83
C THR A 98 5.12 -10.01 14.23
N ASP A 99 4.18 -10.71 14.87
CA ASP A 99 3.56 -11.94 14.36
C ASP A 99 2.74 -11.70 13.07
N ASP A 100 2.78 -10.51 12.52
CA ASP A 100 2.10 -10.17 11.27
C ASP A 100 2.95 -10.61 10.07
N VAL A 101 2.60 -11.77 9.55
CA VAL A 101 3.22 -12.39 8.36
C VAL A 101 3.11 -11.58 7.08
N ARG A 102 2.37 -10.45 7.08
CA ARG A 102 2.15 -9.63 5.88
C ARG A 102 3.38 -8.85 5.44
N GLY A 103 4.33 -8.58 6.32
CA GLY A 103 5.56 -7.85 5.98
C GLY A 103 5.32 -6.41 5.52
N TRP A 104 5.52 -5.43 6.41
CA TRP A 104 5.42 -4.01 6.03
C TRP A 104 6.35 -3.70 4.86
N CYS A 105 5.84 -2.98 3.87
CA CYS A 105 6.56 -2.64 2.63
C CYS A 105 6.96 -3.82 1.74
N ASN A 106 6.45 -5.04 1.95
CA ASN A 106 6.58 -6.10 0.97
C ASN A 106 5.66 -5.83 -0.24
N LYS A 107 5.74 -6.69 -1.27
CA LYS A 107 4.92 -6.56 -2.48
C LYS A 107 3.41 -6.47 -2.16
N GLY A 108 2.88 -7.32 -1.26
CA GLY A 108 1.47 -7.35 -0.90
C GLY A 108 0.99 -6.06 -0.23
N ASP A 109 1.76 -5.55 0.73
CA ASP A 109 1.50 -4.30 1.42
C ASP A 109 1.58 -3.09 0.47
N VAL A 110 2.55 -3.08 -0.45
CA VAL A 110 2.67 -2.04 -1.49
C VAL A 110 1.48 -2.08 -2.44
N LEU A 111 1.04 -3.27 -2.88
CA LEU A 111 -0.15 -3.43 -3.71
C LEU A 111 -1.39 -2.85 -3.03
N LEU A 112 -1.59 -3.12 -1.74
CA LEU A 112 -2.71 -2.58 -0.98
C LEU A 112 -2.68 -1.05 -0.91
N LYS A 113 -1.55 -0.45 -0.56
CA LYS A 113 -1.38 1.01 -0.51
C LYS A 113 -1.53 1.66 -1.88
N ALA A 114 -0.94 1.07 -2.91
CA ALA A 114 -1.04 1.56 -4.28
C ALA A 114 -2.48 1.50 -4.80
N TRP A 115 -3.23 0.45 -4.46
CA TRP A 115 -4.65 0.36 -4.79
C TRP A 115 -5.48 1.45 -4.10
N ARG A 116 -5.24 1.73 -2.81
CA ARG A 116 -5.87 2.84 -2.10
C ARG A 116 -5.57 4.18 -2.77
N ALA A 117 -4.30 4.45 -3.07
CA ALA A 117 -3.86 5.66 -3.76
C ALA A 117 -4.50 5.79 -5.16
N HIS A 118 -4.51 4.71 -5.94
CA HIS A 118 -5.11 4.67 -7.27
C HIS A 118 -6.61 5.01 -7.24
N ASN A 119 -7.37 4.45 -6.30
CA ASN A 119 -8.81 4.75 -6.17
C ASN A 119 -9.08 6.20 -5.76
N LEU A 120 -8.14 6.87 -5.15
CA LEU A 120 -8.18 8.29 -4.85
C LEU A 120 -7.65 9.17 -6.00
N GLY A 121 -7.26 8.57 -7.14
CA GLY A 121 -6.77 9.24 -8.33
C GLY A 121 -5.30 9.68 -8.27
N TYR A 122 -4.52 9.23 -7.29
CA TYR A 122 -3.13 9.61 -7.15
C TYR A 122 -2.23 9.09 -8.27
N ARG A 123 -1.25 9.91 -8.64
CA ARG A 123 -0.07 9.52 -9.40
C ARG A 123 0.86 8.76 -8.46
N ILE A 124 1.44 7.65 -8.91
CA ILE A 124 2.14 6.71 -8.03
C ILE A 124 3.61 6.59 -8.42
N MET A 125 4.47 6.67 -7.40
CA MET A 125 5.90 6.37 -7.50
C MET A 125 6.21 5.13 -6.67
N ILE A 126 6.92 4.16 -7.26
CA ILE A 126 7.43 2.99 -6.54
C ILE A 126 8.94 3.15 -6.36
N ASP A 127 9.39 3.03 -5.11
CA ASP A 127 10.79 3.13 -4.71
C ASP A 127 11.33 1.76 -4.29
N PHE A 128 12.20 1.18 -5.11
CA PHE A 128 12.81 -0.12 -4.86
C PHE A 128 14.07 0.03 -4.01
N HIS A 129 14.03 -0.46 -2.78
CA HIS A 129 15.23 -0.47 -1.92
C HIS A 129 16.20 -1.62 -2.26
N TYR A 130 15.72 -2.71 -2.84
CA TYR A 130 16.49 -3.96 -3.09
C TYR A 130 17.16 -4.49 -1.83
N SER A 131 16.47 -4.40 -0.71
CA SER A 131 16.87 -4.86 0.61
C SER A 131 15.65 -5.42 1.32
N ASP A 132 15.83 -6.14 2.41
CA ASP A 132 14.74 -6.58 3.30
C ASP A 132 14.34 -5.50 4.32
N ARG A 133 15.06 -4.38 4.32
CA ARG A 133 14.88 -3.28 5.26
C ARG A 133 15.30 -1.95 4.64
N TRP A 134 15.32 -0.93 5.48
CA TRP A 134 15.74 0.40 5.07
C TRP A 134 17.12 0.38 4.42
N ALA A 135 17.23 0.97 3.24
CA ALA A 135 18.47 1.20 2.51
C ALA A 135 18.78 2.69 2.47
N ASP A 136 19.97 3.06 2.88
CA ASP A 136 20.49 4.43 2.89
C ASP A 136 22.01 4.41 2.59
N PRO A 137 22.69 5.57 2.50
CA PRO A 137 24.10 5.60 2.14
C PRO A 137 25.03 4.79 3.06
N SER A 138 24.62 4.53 4.28
CA SER A 138 25.40 3.76 5.26
C SER A 138 25.04 2.27 5.31
N GLN A 139 23.89 1.90 4.78
CA GLN A 139 23.37 0.53 4.84
C GLN A 139 22.59 0.15 3.57
N GLN A 140 23.29 -0.47 2.64
CA GLN A 140 22.76 -1.00 1.39
C GLN A 140 22.84 -2.53 1.40
N ALA A 141 22.31 -3.16 2.48
CA ALA A 141 22.44 -4.60 2.67
C ALA A 141 21.68 -5.38 1.59
N LYS A 142 22.30 -6.42 1.05
CA LYS A 142 21.60 -7.41 0.21
C LYS A 142 20.44 -8.04 0.98
N PRO A 143 19.31 -8.36 0.32
CA PRO A 143 18.33 -9.26 0.88
C PRO A 143 18.97 -10.57 1.35
N GLN A 144 18.50 -11.15 2.43
CA GLN A 144 18.99 -12.42 2.95
C GLN A 144 18.97 -13.52 1.87
N ALA A 145 17.93 -13.56 1.06
CA ALA A 145 17.78 -14.54 -0.02
C ALA A 145 18.84 -14.37 -1.14
N TRP A 146 19.50 -13.20 -1.22
CA TRP A 146 20.50 -12.87 -2.23
C TRP A 146 21.93 -12.78 -1.65
N ALA A 147 22.14 -13.19 -0.40
CA ALA A 147 23.40 -12.99 0.33
C ALA A 147 24.62 -13.54 -0.43
N ASP A 148 24.48 -14.72 -1.01
CA ASP A 148 25.55 -15.44 -1.70
C ASP A 148 25.54 -15.26 -3.23
N TYR A 149 24.69 -14.36 -3.76
CA TYR A 149 24.56 -14.16 -5.19
C TYR A 149 25.80 -13.45 -5.78
N SER A 150 26.26 -13.97 -6.92
CA SER A 150 27.21 -13.28 -7.78
C SER A 150 26.62 -12.01 -8.38
N VAL A 151 27.44 -11.14 -8.95
CA VAL A 151 26.99 -9.92 -9.63
C VAL A 151 25.92 -10.24 -10.70
N GLU A 152 26.12 -11.28 -11.49
CA GLU A 152 25.16 -11.64 -12.55
C GLU A 152 23.84 -12.15 -11.98
N GLN A 153 23.87 -12.90 -10.88
CA GLN A 153 22.67 -13.33 -10.18
C GLN A 153 21.94 -12.15 -9.52
N LEU A 154 22.67 -11.18 -8.96
CA LEU A 154 22.07 -9.96 -8.42
C LEU A 154 21.40 -9.11 -9.49
N LYS A 155 22.00 -8.95 -10.67
CA LYS A 155 21.37 -8.26 -11.80
C LYS A 155 20.04 -8.92 -12.18
N GLN A 156 20.02 -10.25 -12.24
CA GLN A 156 18.80 -10.98 -12.55
C GLN A 156 17.76 -10.83 -11.44
N ALA A 157 18.15 -10.96 -10.16
CA ALA A 157 17.27 -10.84 -9.02
C ALA A 157 16.62 -9.45 -8.92
N ILE A 158 17.39 -8.37 -9.17
CA ILE A 158 16.86 -7.01 -9.27
C ILE A 158 15.80 -6.92 -10.38
N ALA A 159 16.14 -7.42 -11.59
CA ALA A 159 15.24 -7.37 -12.73
C ALA A 159 13.93 -8.15 -12.45
N ASP A 160 14.05 -9.34 -11.88
CA ASP A 160 12.92 -10.21 -11.57
C ASP A 160 12.01 -9.60 -10.49
N HIS A 161 12.59 -9.10 -9.39
CA HIS A 161 11.83 -8.44 -8.33
C HIS A 161 11.11 -7.18 -8.84
N THR A 162 11.81 -6.33 -9.60
CA THR A 162 11.21 -5.12 -10.18
C THR A 162 10.05 -5.47 -11.10
N LYS A 163 10.25 -6.45 -11.99
CA LYS A 163 9.24 -6.92 -12.92
C LYS A 163 8.04 -7.54 -12.19
N ASP A 164 8.28 -8.34 -11.16
CA ASP A 164 7.22 -9.00 -10.37
C ASP A 164 6.31 -7.96 -9.71
N VAL A 165 6.88 -6.96 -9.03
CA VAL A 165 6.10 -5.90 -8.37
C VAL A 165 5.33 -5.05 -9.39
N LEU A 166 5.99 -4.58 -10.46
CA LEU A 166 5.35 -3.72 -11.45
C LEU A 166 4.28 -4.47 -12.26
N SER A 167 4.50 -5.76 -12.57
CA SER A 167 3.50 -6.60 -13.25
C SER A 167 2.27 -6.80 -12.37
N ALA A 168 2.46 -7.06 -11.08
CA ALA A 168 1.35 -7.23 -10.14
C ALA A 168 0.51 -5.95 -9.99
N LEU A 169 1.13 -4.76 -9.97
CA LEU A 169 0.43 -3.48 -9.99
C LEU A 169 -0.36 -3.31 -11.30
N LYS A 170 0.28 -3.57 -12.43
CA LYS A 170 -0.35 -3.45 -13.76
C LYS A 170 -1.54 -4.41 -13.92
N GLU A 171 -1.45 -5.64 -13.43
CA GLU A 171 -2.54 -6.63 -13.44
C GLU A 171 -3.78 -6.16 -12.66
N LYS A 172 -3.58 -5.29 -11.67
CA LYS A 172 -4.66 -4.62 -10.92
C LYS A 172 -5.13 -3.31 -11.56
N GLY A 173 -4.64 -2.97 -12.75
CA GLY A 173 -4.97 -1.72 -13.43
C GLY A 173 -4.37 -0.48 -12.77
N ILE A 174 -3.33 -0.65 -11.95
CA ILE A 174 -2.64 0.43 -11.26
C ILE A 174 -1.48 0.90 -12.12
N ASP A 175 -1.56 2.13 -12.64
CA ASP A 175 -0.49 2.76 -13.40
C ASP A 175 0.54 3.37 -12.46
N VAL A 176 1.81 3.03 -12.69
CA VAL A 176 2.96 3.61 -11.98
C VAL A 176 3.59 4.65 -12.89
N GLU A 177 3.62 5.91 -12.43
CA GLU A 177 4.17 7.00 -13.24
C GLU A 177 5.70 7.10 -13.09
N TRP A 178 6.24 6.83 -11.91
CA TRP A 178 7.68 6.87 -11.65
C TRP A 178 8.16 5.60 -10.94
N VAL A 179 9.35 5.19 -11.33
CA VAL A 179 10.08 4.10 -10.68
C VAL A 179 11.44 4.62 -10.21
N GLN A 180 11.69 4.51 -8.92
CA GLN A 180 13.00 4.76 -8.34
C GLN A 180 13.74 3.43 -8.22
N VAL A 181 14.88 3.31 -8.91
CA VAL A 181 15.70 2.11 -8.96
C VAL A 181 16.82 2.23 -7.93
N GLY A 182 16.58 1.71 -6.73
CA GLY A 182 17.42 1.88 -5.56
C GLY A 182 17.14 3.17 -4.77
N ASN A 183 17.34 3.14 -3.46
CA ASN A 183 17.22 4.29 -2.59
C ASN A 183 18.59 4.77 -2.13
N GLU A 184 18.85 6.07 -2.31
CA GLU A 184 20.08 6.75 -1.85
C GLU A 184 21.38 6.07 -2.25
N THR A 185 21.50 5.64 -3.51
CA THR A 185 22.56 4.77 -4.04
C THR A 185 23.86 5.47 -4.43
N HIS A 186 24.08 6.70 -3.99
CA HIS A 186 25.27 7.48 -4.42
C HIS A 186 26.63 6.88 -3.98
N GLN A 187 26.65 5.93 -3.06
CA GLN A 187 27.84 5.15 -2.67
C GLN A 187 27.78 3.69 -3.13
N GLY A 188 26.83 3.34 -3.99
CA GLY A 188 26.56 1.97 -4.42
C GLY A 188 25.32 1.38 -3.78
N MET A 189 25.04 0.12 -4.07
CA MET A 189 23.91 -0.65 -3.55
C MET A 189 24.29 -2.12 -3.38
N LEU A 190 23.53 -2.88 -2.58
CA LEU A 190 23.76 -4.33 -2.39
C LEU A 190 25.15 -4.65 -1.83
N PHE A 191 25.57 -3.91 -0.82
CA PHE A 191 26.92 -4.04 -0.23
C PHE A 191 27.21 -5.49 0.20
N PRO A 192 28.48 -5.93 0.11
CA PRO A 192 29.66 -5.22 -0.42
C PRO A 192 29.87 -5.45 -1.92
N THR A 193 28.89 -5.90 -2.68
CA THR A 193 29.06 -6.40 -4.05
C THR A 193 28.89 -5.31 -5.12
N GLY A 194 27.99 -4.35 -4.90
CA GLY A 194 27.67 -3.29 -5.84
C GLY A 194 27.82 -1.88 -5.30
#